data_6d3439b9472943f1d0fe8199c508d999
#
_entry.id   6d3439b9472943f1d0fe8199c508d999
#
_cell.length_a   1.000
_cell.length_b   1.000
_cell.length_c   1.000
_cell.angle_alpha   90.00
_cell.angle_beta   90.00
_cell.angle_gamma   90.00
#
_symmetry.space_group_name_H-M   'P 1'
#
loop_
_entity.id
_entity.type
_entity.pdbx_description
1 polymer ?
#
loop_
_entity_poly.entity_id
_entity_poly.type
_entity_poly.pdbx_seq_one_letter_code
_entity_poly.pdbx_strand_id
1 'polypeptide(L)'
;MPAAAFLGLLSHLGYFIHGEHHMKAMALFQASLLLPPALTLATAYLIDLTILEATKIVAVLLGTYLISLFTSILLYRLFFHRLRGYPGPFFARLSKIWHVSKLAKKDNHKHLQRWHTKYGKYVRTGPAELSIADPDAIELIYGPRTKCTKAPWYDISLPLVSMHQNRNKREHDRRRRTAWDKGFGAKALRDYEPRVVGYAELLVEQIGAFSGKPLNASRWMNYYSFDVMGDLAFGKSFDMLKNGKSHFAIDLLNKAQGAFGLFSPAVWIFRILTRMPIISADYKKFVSWCENQMLERQKMKVEKPDIASWLINSPPLSDDPFVNRMWLAGDSRLIIVGGSDTTAATLTFVFHYLAKYPAEILKLRKELENVNINDNEALQSALRDLPHLNGVINEALRLNPPVPSGLQRMTPAEGLDIGNHHLPGLITVFVPSYVMGRSEECYEQPYEFIPERWYSKPEMVKRKDAFIPFSAGAYSCIGKQLALQEVRTVTAKLVTKFDVSFAPGEDGTTLMEESKDIFTTELGDLFLTFTPRK
;
A
#
# COMPACT_ATOMS: atom_id res chain seq x y z
N MET A 1 -3.34 -15.65 -44.80
CA MET A 1 -3.52 -14.28 -44.32
C MET A 1 -4.94 -14.02 -43.79
N PRO A 2 -6.05 -14.10 -44.58
CA PRO A 2 -7.39 -13.75 -44.07
C PRO A 2 -7.81 -14.56 -42.82
N ALA A 3 -7.56 -15.87 -42.80
CA ALA A 3 -7.86 -16.73 -41.66
C ALA A 3 -7.09 -16.34 -40.40
N ALA A 4 -5.81 -15.99 -40.50
CA ALA A 4 -5.00 -15.54 -39.35
C ALA A 4 -5.51 -14.20 -38.81
N ALA A 5 -5.87 -13.25 -39.67
CA ALA A 5 -6.49 -11.99 -39.25
C ALA A 5 -7.84 -12.21 -38.57
N PHE A 6 -8.68 -13.09 -39.12
CA PHE A 6 -9.97 -13.43 -38.53
C PHE A 6 -9.82 -14.10 -37.16
N LEU A 7 -8.85 -15.01 -37.01
CA LEU A 7 -8.54 -15.62 -35.69
C LEU A 7 -8.07 -14.58 -34.67
N GLY A 8 -7.28 -13.56 -35.08
CA GLY A 8 -6.89 -12.47 -34.21
C GLY A 8 -8.10 -11.67 -33.69
N LEU A 9 -9.03 -11.35 -34.57
CA LEU A 9 -10.29 -10.67 -34.21
C LEU A 9 -11.14 -11.55 -33.30
N LEU A 10 -11.33 -12.83 -33.62
CA LEU A 10 -12.08 -13.76 -32.78
C LEU A 10 -11.44 -13.94 -31.39
N SER A 11 -10.12 -14.01 -31.29
CA SER A 11 -9.41 -14.10 -30.02
C SER A 11 -9.69 -12.88 -29.14
N HIS A 12 -9.77 -11.67 -29.73
CA HIS A 12 -10.17 -10.49 -28.95
C HIS A 12 -11.63 -10.57 -28.53
N LEU A 13 -12.56 -10.70 -29.45
CA LEU A 13 -13.99 -10.58 -29.17
C LEU A 13 -14.57 -11.78 -28.39
N GLY A 14 -14.03 -12.99 -28.60
CA GLY A 14 -14.47 -14.21 -27.92
C GLY A 14 -13.75 -14.50 -26.60
N TYR A 15 -12.57 -13.93 -26.38
CA TYR A 15 -11.77 -14.26 -25.21
C TYR A 15 -11.23 -13.03 -24.47
N PHE A 16 -10.35 -12.22 -25.08
CA PHE A 16 -9.62 -11.18 -24.35
C PHE A 16 -10.47 -10.00 -23.89
N ILE A 17 -11.63 -9.75 -24.48
CA ILE A 17 -12.58 -8.72 -24.04
C ILE A 17 -13.31 -9.10 -22.75
N HIS A 18 -13.36 -10.40 -22.41
CA HIS A 18 -14.11 -10.94 -21.29
C HIS A 18 -13.21 -11.35 -20.14
N GLY A 19 -13.58 -10.98 -18.90
CA GLY A 19 -12.95 -11.46 -17.68
C GLY A 19 -11.55 -10.88 -17.41
N GLU A 20 -10.80 -11.62 -16.58
CA GLU A 20 -9.48 -11.24 -16.07
C GLU A 20 -8.43 -12.24 -16.56
N HIS A 21 -7.36 -11.75 -17.19
CA HIS A 21 -6.32 -12.59 -17.79
C HIS A 21 -4.97 -12.53 -17.10
N HIS A 22 -4.81 -11.67 -16.07
CA HIS A 22 -3.54 -11.49 -15.37
C HIS A 22 -3.02 -12.77 -14.71
N MET A 23 -3.91 -13.67 -14.27
CA MET A 23 -3.53 -14.98 -13.70
C MET A 23 -2.93 -15.93 -14.75
N LYS A 24 -3.31 -15.77 -16.01
CA LYS A 24 -2.82 -16.58 -17.13
C LYS A 24 -1.58 -15.97 -17.82
N ALA A 25 -1.08 -14.84 -17.32
CA ALA A 25 0.01 -14.07 -17.94
C ALA A 25 1.27 -14.93 -18.20
N MET A 26 1.66 -15.79 -17.26
CA MET A 26 2.84 -16.65 -17.43
C MET A 26 2.61 -17.72 -18.51
N ALA A 27 1.44 -18.34 -18.55
CA ALA A 27 1.10 -19.33 -19.57
C ALA A 27 1.06 -18.69 -20.97
N LEU A 28 0.48 -17.47 -21.08
CA LEU A 28 0.48 -16.72 -22.34
C LEU A 28 1.90 -16.32 -22.76
N PHE A 29 2.74 -15.93 -21.82
CA PHE A 29 4.14 -15.63 -22.08
C PHE A 29 4.90 -16.87 -22.55
N GLN A 30 4.76 -18.01 -21.89
CA GLN A 30 5.35 -19.29 -22.31
C GLN A 30 4.84 -19.72 -23.70
N ALA A 31 3.53 -19.60 -23.93
CA ALA A 31 2.96 -19.90 -25.26
C ALA A 31 3.54 -19.00 -26.34
N SER A 32 3.78 -17.72 -26.07
CA SER A 32 4.39 -16.79 -27.04
C SER A 32 5.85 -17.16 -27.40
N LEU A 33 6.55 -17.85 -26.51
CA LEU A 33 7.93 -18.31 -26.75
C LEU A 33 7.98 -19.69 -27.43
N LEU A 34 7.08 -20.60 -27.07
CA LEU A 34 7.13 -21.99 -27.53
C LEU A 34 6.34 -22.23 -28.80
N LEU A 35 5.24 -21.51 -29.01
CA LEU A 35 4.36 -21.71 -30.18
C LEU A 35 5.05 -21.38 -31.51
N PRO A 36 5.80 -20.27 -31.69
CA PRO A 36 6.45 -19.94 -32.95
C PRO A 36 7.41 -21.03 -33.42
N PRO A 37 8.39 -21.51 -32.62
CA PRO A 37 9.28 -22.58 -33.06
C PRO A 37 8.54 -23.92 -33.31
N ALA A 38 7.55 -24.25 -32.47
CA ALA A 38 6.76 -25.47 -32.66
C ALA A 38 5.98 -25.43 -34.00
N LEU A 39 5.33 -24.31 -34.32
CA LEU A 39 4.64 -24.12 -35.59
C LEU A 39 5.62 -24.15 -36.78
N THR A 40 6.81 -23.57 -36.64
CA THR A 40 7.85 -23.60 -37.68
C THR A 40 8.27 -25.02 -37.97
N LEU A 41 8.58 -25.82 -36.97
CA LEU A 41 8.96 -27.23 -37.14
C LEU A 41 7.83 -28.05 -37.73
N ALA A 42 6.60 -27.86 -37.25
CA ALA A 42 5.43 -28.54 -37.81
C ALA A 42 5.20 -28.17 -39.29
N THR A 43 5.31 -26.89 -39.62
CA THR A 43 5.14 -26.41 -41.02
C THR A 43 6.22 -26.98 -41.93
N ALA A 44 7.50 -26.97 -41.50
CA ALA A 44 8.61 -27.53 -42.24
C ALA A 44 8.40 -29.01 -42.53
N TYR A 45 7.97 -29.79 -41.52
CA TYR A 45 7.74 -31.22 -41.64
C TYR A 45 6.51 -31.56 -42.48
N LEU A 46 5.38 -30.89 -42.28
CA LEU A 46 4.10 -31.25 -42.92
C LEU A 46 4.03 -30.84 -44.42
N ILE A 47 4.78 -29.79 -44.80
CA ILE A 47 4.73 -29.22 -46.17
C ILE A 47 6.06 -29.43 -46.92
N ASP A 48 7.00 -30.16 -46.31
CA ASP A 48 8.33 -30.46 -46.87
C ASP A 48 9.10 -29.20 -47.29
N LEU A 49 9.18 -28.23 -46.36
CA LEU A 49 9.88 -26.96 -46.56
C LEU A 49 11.16 -26.90 -45.76
N THR A 50 12.10 -26.07 -46.22
CA THR A 50 13.25 -25.71 -45.40
C THR A 50 12.78 -24.96 -44.14
N ILE A 51 13.53 -25.05 -43.02
CA ILE A 51 13.23 -24.35 -41.79
C ILE A 51 13.12 -22.83 -42.02
N LEU A 52 13.93 -22.28 -42.93
CA LEU A 52 13.92 -20.85 -43.24
C LEU A 52 12.60 -20.42 -43.94
N GLU A 53 12.12 -21.21 -44.88
CA GLU A 53 10.84 -20.96 -45.59
C GLU A 53 9.67 -21.10 -44.61
N ALA A 54 9.64 -22.16 -43.82
CA ALA A 54 8.64 -22.38 -42.80
C ALA A 54 8.63 -21.22 -41.76
N THR A 55 9.81 -20.74 -41.34
CA THR A 55 9.93 -19.59 -40.42
C THR A 55 9.30 -18.33 -41.03
N LYS A 56 9.55 -18.03 -42.30
CA LYS A 56 8.95 -16.86 -42.97
C LYS A 56 7.42 -16.98 -43.04
N ILE A 57 6.88 -18.14 -43.37
CA ILE A 57 5.43 -18.37 -43.39
C ILE A 57 4.81 -18.17 -42.02
N VAL A 58 5.38 -18.81 -40.99
CA VAL A 58 4.90 -18.72 -39.63
C VAL A 58 4.99 -17.29 -39.10
N ALA A 59 6.11 -16.58 -39.34
CA ALA A 59 6.28 -15.19 -38.93
C ALA A 59 5.22 -14.27 -39.54
N VAL A 60 4.90 -14.47 -40.83
CA VAL A 60 3.87 -13.70 -41.53
C VAL A 60 2.47 -14.02 -40.99
N LEU A 61 2.14 -15.29 -40.74
CA LEU A 61 0.84 -15.68 -40.16
C LEU A 61 0.66 -15.18 -38.73
N LEU A 62 1.66 -15.38 -37.88
CA LEU A 62 1.64 -14.87 -36.49
C LEU A 62 1.63 -13.35 -36.47
N GLY A 63 2.43 -12.68 -37.29
CA GLY A 63 2.41 -11.23 -37.44
C GLY A 63 1.02 -10.71 -37.82
N THR A 64 0.37 -11.33 -38.83
CA THR A 64 -0.99 -10.98 -39.24
C THR A 64 -2.01 -11.20 -38.10
N TYR A 65 -1.91 -12.31 -37.37
CA TYR A 65 -2.73 -12.63 -36.23
C TYR A 65 -2.57 -11.56 -35.11
N LEU A 66 -1.32 -11.26 -34.72
CA LEU A 66 -1.04 -10.30 -33.66
C LEU A 66 -1.45 -8.87 -34.03
N ILE A 67 -1.19 -8.44 -35.27
CA ILE A 67 -1.62 -7.12 -35.77
C ILE A 67 -3.14 -7.01 -35.70
N SER A 68 -3.87 -8.01 -36.19
CA SER A 68 -5.34 -8.02 -36.11
C SER A 68 -5.85 -8.00 -34.66
N LEU A 69 -5.28 -8.86 -33.80
CA LEU A 69 -5.62 -8.94 -32.37
C LEU A 69 -5.42 -7.58 -31.67
N PHE A 70 -4.22 -7.01 -31.76
CA PHE A 70 -3.91 -5.76 -31.06
C PHE A 70 -4.63 -4.56 -31.64
N THR A 71 -4.81 -4.49 -32.97
CA THR A 71 -5.62 -3.44 -33.60
C THR A 71 -7.05 -3.49 -33.11
N SER A 72 -7.66 -4.67 -33.05
CA SER A 72 -9.02 -4.85 -32.52
C SER A 72 -9.12 -4.43 -31.06
N ILE A 73 -8.15 -4.81 -30.21
CA ILE A 73 -8.08 -4.39 -28.80
C ILE A 73 -7.98 -2.86 -28.68
N LEU A 74 -7.11 -2.23 -29.45
CA LEU A 74 -6.88 -0.78 -29.40
C LEU A 74 -8.12 0.00 -29.87
N LEU A 75 -8.72 -0.41 -30.98
CA LEU A 75 -9.96 0.21 -31.49
C LEU A 75 -11.10 0.08 -30.47
N TYR A 76 -11.26 -1.09 -29.87
CA TYR A 76 -12.25 -1.28 -28.81
C TYR A 76 -12.02 -0.33 -27.63
N ARG A 77 -10.78 -0.27 -27.12
CA ARG A 77 -10.42 0.58 -25.97
C ARG A 77 -10.61 2.07 -26.22
N LEU A 78 -10.40 2.52 -27.45
CA LEU A 78 -10.56 3.91 -27.84
C LEU A 78 -12.03 4.29 -28.04
N PHE A 79 -12.78 3.47 -28.79
CA PHE A 79 -14.05 3.90 -29.35
C PHE A 79 -15.26 3.17 -28.74
N PHE A 80 -15.10 1.94 -28.29
CA PHE A 80 -16.23 1.09 -27.88
C PHE A 80 -16.23 0.74 -26.39
N HIS A 81 -15.13 0.98 -25.66
CA HIS A 81 -15.06 0.65 -24.23
C HIS A 81 -16.04 1.49 -23.42
N ARG A 82 -16.66 0.87 -22.42
CA ARG A 82 -17.67 1.51 -21.52
C ARG A 82 -17.17 2.77 -20.82
N LEU A 83 -15.84 2.91 -20.62
CA LEU A 83 -15.20 4.10 -20.06
C LEU A 83 -14.78 5.15 -21.10
N ARG A 84 -15.23 5.06 -22.35
CA ARG A 84 -14.84 6.00 -23.41
C ARG A 84 -15.17 7.48 -23.10
N GLY A 85 -16.28 7.72 -22.38
CA GLY A 85 -16.73 9.06 -21.99
C GLY A 85 -15.96 9.69 -20.84
N TYR A 86 -15.17 8.90 -20.08
CA TYR A 86 -14.41 9.45 -18.96
C TYR A 86 -13.11 10.10 -19.42
N PRO A 87 -12.79 11.32 -18.94
CA PRO A 87 -11.56 12.02 -19.27
C PRO A 87 -10.34 11.32 -18.69
N GLY A 88 -9.15 11.63 -19.22
CA GLY A 88 -7.89 11.11 -18.72
C GLY A 88 -6.79 11.14 -19.78
N PRO A 89 -5.55 10.79 -19.43
CA PRO A 89 -4.44 10.72 -20.38
C PRO A 89 -4.75 9.79 -21.53
N PHE A 90 -4.52 10.23 -22.76
CA PHE A 90 -4.88 9.47 -23.97
C PHE A 90 -4.30 8.04 -23.97
N PHE A 91 -2.99 7.92 -23.71
CA PHE A 91 -2.30 6.62 -23.73
C PHE A 91 -2.71 5.69 -22.56
N ALA A 92 -3.23 6.23 -21.45
CA ALA A 92 -3.77 5.43 -20.36
C ALA A 92 -4.97 4.57 -20.81
N ARG A 93 -5.76 5.09 -21.78
CA ARG A 93 -6.89 4.35 -22.37
C ARG A 93 -6.43 3.09 -23.11
N LEU A 94 -5.22 3.12 -23.68
CA LEU A 94 -4.67 2.06 -24.51
C LEU A 94 -4.04 0.94 -23.69
N SER A 95 -3.19 1.29 -22.70
CA SER A 95 -2.42 0.29 -21.96
C SER A 95 -1.95 0.78 -20.61
N LYS A 96 -1.95 -0.12 -19.62
CA LYS A 96 -1.29 0.11 -18.32
C LYS A 96 0.25 0.17 -18.41
N ILE A 97 0.86 -0.31 -19.50
CA ILE A 97 2.30 -0.14 -19.74
C ILE A 97 2.66 1.35 -19.81
N TRP A 98 1.80 2.18 -20.40
CA TRP A 98 2.01 3.63 -20.38
C TRP A 98 2.02 4.18 -18.95
N HIS A 99 1.14 3.70 -18.07
CA HIS A 99 1.14 4.12 -16.66
C HIS A 99 2.47 3.71 -15.99
N VAL A 100 2.91 2.46 -16.16
CA VAL A 100 4.22 1.98 -15.68
C VAL A 100 5.36 2.89 -16.16
N SER A 101 5.36 3.31 -17.44
CA SER A 101 6.41 4.20 -17.97
C SER A 101 6.48 5.57 -17.30
N LYS A 102 5.41 6.00 -16.60
CA LYS A 102 5.39 7.25 -15.82
C LYS A 102 5.93 7.09 -14.40
N LEU A 103 6.03 5.86 -13.91
CA LEU A 103 6.38 5.57 -12.52
C LEU A 103 7.89 5.34 -12.27
N ALA A 104 8.76 5.79 -13.16
CA ALA A 104 10.21 5.66 -12.97
C ALA A 104 10.68 6.26 -11.63
N LYS A 105 10.05 7.37 -11.20
CA LYS A 105 10.30 8.03 -9.90
C LYS A 105 9.45 7.47 -8.76
N LYS A 106 8.54 6.53 -9.03
CA LYS A 106 7.59 5.96 -8.05
C LYS A 106 6.76 7.04 -7.33
N ASP A 107 6.31 8.06 -8.04
CA ASP A 107 5.56 9.21 -7.55
C ASP A 107 4.09 9.22 -8.03
N ASN A 108 3.45 8.05 -8.03
CA ASN A 108 2.09 7.86 -8.56
C ASN A 108 1.08 8.86 -7.97
N HIS A 109 1.11 9.11 -6.68
CA HIS A 109 0.22 10.06 -6.01
C HIS A 109 0.34 11.48 -6.58
N LYS A 110 1.58 11.93 -6.95
CA LYS A 110 1.80 13.24 -7.58
C LYS A 110 1.26 13.25 -9.02
N HIS A 111 1.35 12.13 -9.75
CA HIS A 111 0.73 11.99 -11.07
C HIS A 111 -0.80 12.04 -10.97
N LEU A 112 -1.39 11.30 -10.01
CA LEU A 112 -2.84 11.33 -9.79
C LEU A 112 -3.33 12.73 -9.45
N GLN A 113 -2.63 13.48 -8.59
CA GLN A 113 -2.98 14.87 -8.28
C GLN A 113 -2.98 15.74 -9.55
N ARG A 114 -1.89 15.69 -10.35
CA ARG A 114 -1.81 16.43 -11.63
C ARG A 114 -2.93 16.05 -12.60
N TRP A 115 -3.30 14.78 -12.66
CA TRP A 115 -4.38 14.34 -13.54
C TRP A 115 -5.74 14.78 -13.03
N HIS A 116 -6.02 14.72 -11.73
CA HIS A 116 -7.28 15.24 -11.18
C HIS A 116 -7.40 16.76 -11.32
N THR A 117 -6.32 17.50 -11.14
CA THR A 117 -6.30 18.95 -11.42
C THR A 117 -6.65 19.25 -12.89
N LYS A 118 -6.15 18.43 -13.82
CA LYS A 118 -6.38 18.64 -15.26
C LYS A 118 -7.72 18.12 -15.77
N TYR A 119 -8.16 16.96 -15.29
CA TYR A 119 -9.28 16.22 -15.87
C TYR A 119 -10.53 16.17 -14.98
N GLY A 120 -10.47 16.67 -13.75
CA GLY A 120 -11.59 16.69 -12.80
C GLY A 120 -11.69 15.45 -11.92
N LYS A 121 -12.89 15.25 -11.34
CA LYS A 121 -13.12 14.24 -10.29
C LYS A 121 -12.98 12.78 -10.74
N TYR A 122 -13.29 12.46 -11.99
CA TYR A 122 -13.30 11.10 -12.54
C TYR A 122 -12.26 10.99 -13.64
N VAL A 123 -11.16 10.30 -13.37
CA VAL A 123 -10.02 10.21 -14.29
C VAL A 123 -9.77 8.78 -14.71
N ARG A 124 -9.82 8.51 -16.03
CA ARG A 124 -9.48 7.19 -16.59
C ARG A 124 -7.97 7.00 -16.60
N THR A 125 -7.47 6.16 -15.68
CA THR A 125 -6.03 5.88 -15.45
C THR A 125 -5.57 4.57 -16.07
N GLY A 126 -6.49 3.84 -16.68
CA GLY A 126 -6.20 2.59 -17.39
C GLY A 126 -7.33 2.18 -18.34
N PRO A 127 -7.14 1.12 -19.12
CA PRO A 127 -8.19 0.64 -20.03
C PRO A 127 -9.54 0.43 -19.34
N ALA A 128 -9.56 -0.21 -18.17
CA ALA A 128 -10.75 -0.51 -17.37
C ALA A 128 -10.61 -0.02 -15.92
N GLU A 129 -10.06 1.20 -15.74
CA GLU A 129 -9.75 1.73 -14.42
C GLU A 129 -10.06 3.23 -14.32
N LEU A 130 -10.68 3.63 -13.21
CA LEU A 130 -10.97 5.02 -12.85
C LEU A 130 -10.36 5.37 -11.49
N SER A 131 -9.65 6.49 -11.44
CA SER A 131 -9.35 7.21 -10.20
C SER A 131 -10.46 8.22 -9.94
N ILE A 132 -10.97 8.26 -8.72
CA ILE A 132 -12.15 9.06 -8.36
C ILE A 132 -11.80 9.97 -7.19
N ALA A 133 -11.79 11.27 -7.41
CA ALA A 133 -11.60 12.30 -6.38
C ALA A 133 -12.93 12.98 -6.05
N ASP A 134 -13.93 12.18 -5.75
CA ASP A 134 -15.26 12.61 -5.35
C ASP A 134 -15.56 12.07 -3.94
N PRO A 135 -15.84 12.93 -2.94
CA PRO A 135 -16.15 12.48 -1.59
C PRO A 135 -17.39 11.58 -1.54
N ASP A 136 -18.38 11.78 -2.41
CA ASP A 136 -19.60 10.96 -2.46
C ASP A 136 -19.30 9.49 -2.86
N ALA A 137 -18.17 9.24 -3.50
CA ALA A 137 -17.73 7.90 -3.88
C ALA A 137 -17.25 7.06 -2.69
N ILE A 138 -16.78 7.69 -1.61
CA ILE A 138 -16.04 7.02 -0.54
C ILE A 138 -16.89 5.98 0.18
N GLU A 139 -18.08 6.37 0.63
CA GLU A 139 -19.00 5.44 1.32
C GLU A 139 -19.43 4.30 0.40
N LEU A 140 -19.68 4.60 -0.88
CA LEU A 140 -20.13 3.61 -1.86
C LEU A 140 -19.04 2.62 -2.23
N ILE A 141 -17.76 3.06 -2.26
CA ILE A 141 -16.62 2.20 -2.64
C ILE A 141 -16.03 1.47 -1.44
N TYR A 142 -15.94 2.11 -0.28
CA TYR A 142 -15.22 1.59 0.89
C TYR A 142 -16.10 1.35 2.11
N GLY A 143 -17.27 1.95 2.19
CA GLY A 143 -18.13 1.95 3.36
C GLY A 143 -18.63 0.55 3.77
N PRO A 144 -19.27 0.44 4.95
CA PRO A 144 -19.73 -0.85 5.48
C PRO A 144 -20.74 -1.58 4.59
N ARG A 145 -21.51 -0.85 3.80
CA ARG A 145 -22.55 -1.39 2.90
C ARG A 145 -22.11 -1.50 1.44
N THR A 146 -20.81 -1.28 1.18
CA THR A 146 -20.30 -1.37 -0.19
C THR A 146 -20.55 -2.73 -0.83
N LYS A 147 -20.96 -2.72 -2.09
CA LYS A 147 -21.00 -3.88 -2.97
C LYS A 147 -19.69 -4.09 -3.74
N CYS A 148 -18.75 -3.15 -3.65
CA CYS A 148 -17.46 -3.25 -4.28
C CYS A 148 -16.61 -4.33 -3.60
N THR A 149 -15.86 -5.08 -4.42
CA THR A 149 -14.92 -6.11 -3.96
C THR A 149 -13.48 -5.67 -4.19
N LYS A 150 -12.51 -6.45 -3.72
CA LYS A 150 -11.09 -6.18 -4.03
C LYS A 150 -10.82 -6.41 -5.52
N ALA A 151 -10.07 -5.49 -6.13
CA ALA A 151 -9.73 -5.52 -7.55
C ALA A 151 -8.68 -6.60 -7.88
N PRO A 152 -8.43 -6.93 -9.17
CA PRO A 152 -7.41 -7.88 -9.62
C PRO A 152 -6.00 -7.59 -9.11
N TRP A 153 -5.72 -6.36 -8.74
CA TRP A 153 -4.46 -5.95 -8.16
C TRP A 153 -4.05 -6.79 -6.94
N TYR A 154 -5.02 -7.22 -6.12
CA TYR A 154 -4.75 -8.01 -4.93
C TYR A 154 -4.24 -9.43 -5.21
N ASP A 155 -4.34 -9.92 -6.45
CA ASP A 155 -3.78 -11.22 -6.87
C ASP A 155 -2.28 -11.17 -7.16
N ILE A 156 -1.65 -10.02 -7.04
CA ILE A 156 -0.25 -9.76 -7.42
C ILE A 156 0.75 -10.71 -6.72
N SER A 157 0.48 -11.09 -5.46
CA SER A 157 1.37 -11.93 -4.65
C SER A 157 1.05 -13.43 -4.67
N LEU A 158 -0.01 -13.86 -5.36
CA LEU A 158 -0.38 -15.28 -5.38
C LEU A 158 0.78 -16.16 -5.87
N PRO A 159 1.02 -17.35 -5.25
CA PRO A 159 0.14 -18.10 -4.34
C PRO A 159 0.16 -17.65 -2.88
N LEU A 160 1.00 -16.70 -2.50
CA LEU A 160 1.03 -16.14 -1.15
C LEU A 160 -0.27 -15.38 -0.88
N VAL A 161 -1.01 -15.79 0.15
CA VAL A 161 -2.31 -15.21 0.53
C VAL A 161 -2.19 -14.56 1.90
N SER A 162 -2.76 -13.37 2.05
CA SER A 162 -2.93 -12.73 3.36
C SER A 162 -4.34 -12.17 3.49
N MET A 163 -4.75 -11.83 4.71
CA MET A 163 -6.05 -11.18 4.93
C MET A 163 -6.20 -9.93 4.04
N HIS A 164 -5.16 -9.10 3.93
CA HIS A 164 -5.20 -7.90 3.08
C HIS A 164 -5.38 -8.23 1.60
N GLN A 165 -4.74 -9.29 1.09
CA GLN A 165 -4.71 -9.60 -0.34
C GLN A 165 -5.82 -10.54 -0.81
N ASN A 166 -6.50 -11.24 0.08
CA ASN A 166 -7.55 -12.16 -0.32
C ASN A 166 -8.76 -11.41 -0.90
N ARG A 167 -9.13 -11.75 -2.13
CA ARG A 167 -10.30 -11.22 -2.84
C ARG A 167 -11.59 -11.97 -2.50
N ASN A 168 -11.51 -13.20 -2.01
CA ASN A 168 -12.67 -13.95 -1.55
C ASN A 168 -13.17 -13.34 -0.23
N LYS A 169 -14.30 -12.65 -0.28
CA LYS A 169 -14.87 -11.97 0.88
C LYS A 169 -15.17 -12.92 2.03
N ARG A 170 -15.66 -14.13 1.76
CA ARG A 170 -16.00 -15.14 2.79
C ARG A 170 -14.74 -15.59 3.55
N GLU A 171 -13.66 -15.89 2.83
CA GLU A 171 -12.39 -16.29 3.44
C GLU A 171 -11.73 -15.13 4.18
N HIS A 172 -11.73 -13.92 3.58
CA HIS A 172 -11.26 -12.69 4.24
C HIS A 172 -11.98 -12.48 5.57
N ASP A 173 -13.32 -12.48 5.58
CA ASP A 173 -14.11 -12.23 6.78
C ASP A 173 -13.93 -13.35 7.82
N ARG A 174 -13.77 -14.60 7.38
CA ARG A 174 -13.45 -15.74 8.26
C ARG A 174 -12.09 -15.52 8.92
N ARG A 175 -11.03 -15.24 8.15
CA ARG A 175 -9.67 -15.01 8.68
C ARG A 175 -9.62 -13.80 9.61
N ARG A 176 -10.32 -12.72 9.25
CA ARG A 176 -10.42 -11.53 10.09
C ARG A 176 -11.00 -11.87 11.46
N ARG A 177 -12.18 -12.49 11.52
CA ARG A 177 -12.86 -12.80 12.78
C ARG A 177 -12.15 -13.85 13.62
N THR A 178 -11.58 -14.88 13.00
CA THR A 178 -11.01 -16.02 13.74
C THR A 178 -9.62 -15.73 14.29
N ALA A 179 -8.85 -14.82 13.68
CA ALA A 179 -7.49 -14.52 14.06
C ALA A 179 -7.26 -13.03 14.31
N TRP A 180 -7.42 -12.19 13.29
CA TRP A 180 -6.99 -10.81 13.33
C TRP A 180 -7.77 -9.93 14.32
N ASP A 181 -9.10 -10.00 14.34
CA ASP A 181 -9.91 -9.21 15.30
C ASP A 181 -9.58 -9.59 16.76
N LYS A 182 -9.16 -10.82 17.02
CA LYS A 182 -8.70 -11.23 18.36
C LYS A 182 -7.35 -10.63 18.72
N GLY A 183 -6.39 -10.61 17.75
CA GLY A 183 -5.06 -10.06 17.94
C GLY A 183 -5.03 -8.53 18.02
N PHE A 184 -6.08 -7.85 17.57
CA PHE A 184 -6.21 -6.39 17.61
C PHE A 184 -7.40 -5.91 18.45
N GLY A 185 -8.00 -6.80 19.24
CA GLY A 185 -9.05 -6.45 20.19
C GLY A 185 -8.52 -5.65 21.40
N ALA A 186 -9.40 -4.96 22.11
CA ALA A 186 -9.03 -4.07 23.20
C ALA A 186 -8.16 -4.72 24.29
N LYS A 187 -8.39 -6.00 24.60
CA LYS A 187 -7.59 -6.75 25.56
C LYS A 187 -6.16 -6.96 25.04
N ALA A 188 -6.02 -7.45 23.80
CA ALA A 188 -4.71 -7.69 23.19
C ALA A 188 -3.90 -6.39 23.10
N LEU A 189 -4.53 -5.28 22.71
CA LEU A 189 -3.86 -3.97 22.62
C LEU A 189 -3.36 -3.49 23.98
N ARG A 190 -4.11 -3.70 25.06
CA ARG A 190 -3.62 -3.40 26.41
C ARG A 190 -2.42 -4.27 26.80
N ASP A 191 -2.42 -5.55 26.42
CA ASP A 191 -1.29 -6.45 26.68
C ASP A 191 -0.03 -6.06 25.88
N TYR A 192 -0.18 -5.37 24.73
CA TYR A 192 0.93 -4.88 23.91
C TYR A 192 1.49 -3.53 24.39
N GLU A 193 0.69 -2.73 25.12
CA GLU A 193 1.01 -1.37 25.51
C GLU A 193 2.36 -1.23 26.23
N PRO A 194 2.71 -2.05 27.25
CA PRO A 194 4.00 -1.94 27.92
C PRO A 194 5.19 -2.15 26.96
N ARG A 195 5.03 -3.00 25.94
CA ARG A 195 6.06 -3.26 24.93
C ARG A 195 6.24 -2.05 24.01
N VAL A 196 5.15 -1.49 23.51
CA VAL A 196 5.14 -0.26 22.68
C VAL A 196 5.79 0.90 23.43
N VAL A 197 5.43 1.09 24.71
CA VAL A 197 6.00 2.14 25.56
C VAL A 197 7.50 1.92 25.78
N GLY A 198 7.93 0.68 26.07
CA GLY A 198 9.34 0.34 26.26
C GLY A 198 10.20 0.66 25.02
N TYR A 199 9.71 0.35 23.81
CA TYR A 199 10.40 0.74 22.58
C TYR A 199 10.41 2.26 22.35
N ALA A 200 9.36 2.97 22.75
CA ALA A 200 9.34 4.43 22.68
C ALA A 200 10.36 5.05 23.65
N GLU A 201 10.52 4.48 24.84
CA GLU A 201 11.57 4.88 25.79
C GLU A 201 12.97 4.63 25.26
N LEU A 202 13.20 3.46 24.66
CA LEU A 202 14.47 3.15 24.00
C LEU A 202 14.75 4.13 22.86
N LEU A 203 13.74 4.50 22.06
CA LEU A 203 13.92 5.52 21.01
C LEU A 203 14.31 6.88 21.61
N VAL A 204 13.66 7.29 22.69
CA VAL A 204 13.97 8.55 23.42
C VAL A 204 15.42 8.53 23.93
N GLU A 205 15.87 7.41 24.52
CA GLU A 205 17.23 7.22 25.01
C GLU A 205 18.24 7.34 23.85
N GLN A 206 18.01 6.63 22.78
CA GLN A 206 18.93 6.61 21.61
C GLN A 206 19.00 8.00 20.93
N ILE A 207 17.88 8.68 20.76
CA ILE A 207 17.86 10.06 20.24
C ILE A 207 18.58 11.01 21.20
N GLY A 208 18.41 10.84 22.52
CA GLY A 208 19.09 11.62 23.55
C GLY A 208 20.61 11.50 23.51
N ALA A 209 21.13 10.34 23.12
CA ALA A 209 22.56 10.10 22.97
C ALA A 209 23.23 10.99 21.90
N PHE A 210 22.48 11.50 20.92
CA PHE A 210 22.98 12.47 19.93
C PHE A 210 23.22 13.87 20.54
N SER A 211 22.67 14.16 21.73
CA SER A 211 22.92 15.40 22.47
C SER A 211 22.74 16.68 21.62
N GLY A 212 21.69 16.75 20.84
CA GLY A 212 21.39 17.88 19.96
C GLY A 212 22.17 17.90 18.64
N LYS A 213 22.90 16.85 18.30
CA LYS A 213 23.50 16.71 16.95
C LYS A 213 22.44 16.26 15.94
N PRO A 214 22.58 16.61 14.65
CA PRO A 214 21.69 16.14 13.60
C PRO A 214 21.64 14.60 13.50
N LEU A 215 20.43 14.07 13.31
CA LEU A 215 20.19 12.67 13.05
C LEU A 215 19.14 12.50 11.94
N ASN A 216 19.19 11.39 11.24
CA ASN A 216 18.18 11.03 10.23
C ASN A 216 16.92 10.50 10.92
N ALA A 217 15.94 11.37 11.13
CA ALA A 217 14.70 11.02 11.82
C ALA A 217 13.89 9.93 11.09
N SER A 218 13.86 9.95 9.75
CA SER A 218 13.17 8.90 8.96
C SER A 218 13.70 7.51 9.31
N ARG A 219 15.02 7.35 9.45
CA ARG A 219 15.64 6.06 9.81
C ARG A 219 15.31 5.65 11.25
N TRP A 220 15.35 6.57 12.21
CA TRP A 220 15.06 6.24 13.60
C TRP A 220 13.59 5.89 13.83
N MET A 221 12.64 6.57 13.16
CA MET A 221 11.23 6.21 13.19
C MET A 221 10.99 4.85 12.53
N ASN A 222 11.74 4.53 11.48
CA ASN A 222 11.70 3.22 10.83
C ASN A 222 12.24 2.13 11.77
N TYR A 223 13.37 2.34 12.45
CA TYR A 223 13.94 1.40 13.42
C TYR A 223 12.96 1.10 14.55
N TYR A 224 12.32 2.14 15.11
CA TYR A 224 11.29 2.00 16.12
C TYR A 224 10.15 1.11 15.65
N SER A 225 9.57 1.44 14.53
CA SER A 225 8.39 0.76 14.01
C SER A 225 8.66 -0.71 13.67
N PHE A 226 9.84 -1.00 13.10
CA PHE A 226 10.26 -2.36 12.81
C PHE A 226 10.57 -3.19 14.05
N ASP A 227 11.20 -2.61 15.07
CA ASP A 227 11.49 -3.32 16.33
C ASP A 227 10.20 -3.65 17.09
N VAL A 228 9.24 -2.70 17.15
CA VAL A 228 7.90 -2.94 17.72
C VAL A 228 7.21 -4.09 16.98
N MET A 229 7.18 -4.05 15.65
CA MET A 229 6.51 -5.08 14.87
C MET A 229 7.24 -6.42 14.90
N GLY A 230 8.56 -6.43 14.97
CA GLY A 230 9.35 -7.65 15.17
C GLY A 230 8.98 -8.36 16.47
N ASP A 231 8.87 -7.58 17.54
CA ASP A 231 8.49 -8.08 18.84
C ASP A 231 7.03 -8.58 18.86
N LEU A 232 6.08 -7.74 18.43
CA LEU A 232 4.65 -8.08 18.46
C LEU A 232 4.27 -9.18 17.44
N ALA A 233 5.01 -9.30 16.34
CA ALA A 233 4.75 -10.29 15.31
C ALA A 233 5.47 -11.62 15.52
N PHE A 234 6.73 -11.60 16.01
CA PHE A 234 7.58 -12.79 16.07
C PHE A 234 8.13 -13.07 17.46
N GLY A 235 7.77 -12.26 18.47
CA GLY A 235 8.25 -12.40 19.84
C GLY A 235 9.74 -12.06 20.00
N LYS A 236 10.34 -11.34 19.04
CA LYS A 236 11.75 -10.91 19.10
C LYS A 236 11.96 -9.58 18.39
N SER A 237 12.71 -8.67 19.02
CA SER A 237 13.21 -7.45 18.37
C SER A 237 14.17 -7.76 17.24
N PHE A 238 14.31 -6.83 16.30
CA PHE A 238 15.39 -6.81 15.32
C PHE A 238 16.62 -6.04 15.81
N ASP A 239 16.54 -5.48 17.04
CA ASP A 239 17.59 -4.71 17.71
C ASP A 239 18.12 -3.51 16.89
N MET A 240 17.28 -2.94 16.04
CA MET A 240 17.66 -1.82 15.18
C MET A 240 17.84 -0.53 15.96
N LEU A 241 16.93 -0.25 16.91
CA LEU A 241 17.07 0.89 17.83
C LEU A 241 18.33 0.78 18.66
N LYS A 242 18.58 -0.40 19.23
CA LYS A 242 19.73 -0.65 20.10
C LYS A 242 21.07 -0.52 19.37
N ASN A 243 21.13 -1.00 18.12
CA ASN A 243 22.36 -1.03 17.34
C ASN A 243 22.53 0.21 16.44
N GLY A 244 21.49 1.03 16.24
CA GLY A 244 21.49 2.16 15.31
C GLY A 244 21.71 1.75 13.84
N LYS A 245 21.35 0.49 13.49
CA LYS A 245 21.61 -0.10 12.16
C LYS A 245 20.38 -0.79 11.61
N SER A 246 20.20 -0.67 10.29
CA SER A 246 19.15 -1.37 9.56
C SER A 246 19.38 -2.89 9.60
N HIS A 247 18.29 -3.64 9.77
CA HIS A 247 18.31 -5.09 9.64
C HIS A 247 18.26 -5.48 8.15
N PHE A 248 19.00 -6.50 7.73
CA PHE A 248 19.08 -6.92 6.32
C PHE A 248 17.71 -7.21 5.66
N ALA A 249 16.73 -7.64 6.44
CA ALA A 249 15.38 -7.90 5.96
C ALA A 249 14.69 -6.64 5.43
N ILE A 250 15.04 -5.45 5.93
CA ILE A 250 14.52 -4.18 5.43
C ILE A 250 15.09 -3.88 4.05
N ASP A 251 16.38 -4.13 3.83
CA ASP A 251 16.98 -3.95 2.51
C ASP A 251 16.35 -4.88 1.47
N LEU A 252 16.04 -6.12 1.87
CA LEU A 252 15.29 -7.06 1.03
C LEU A 252 13.86 -6.59 0.77
N LEU A 253 13.19 -6.06 1.80
CA LEU A 253 11.85 -5.51 1.69
C LEU A 253 11.83 -4.33 0.71
N ASN A 254 12.72 -3.36 0.88
CA ASN A 254 12.80 -2.16 0.03
C ASN A 254 13.06 -2.52 -1.44
N LYS A 255 13.97 -3.48 -1.70
CA LYS A 255 14.21 -4.01 -3.04
C LYS A 255 12.97 -4.68 -3.64
N ALA A 256 12.31 -5.53 -2.86
CA ALA A 256 11.09 -6.23 -3.28
C ALA A 256 9.94 -5.25 -3.54
N GLN A 257 9.72 -4.28 -2.65
CA GLN A 257 8.69 -3.25 -2.79
C GLN A 257 9.01 -2.27 -3.92
N GLY A 258 10.27 -2.02 -4.21
CA GLY A 258 10.68 -1.17 -5.32
C GLY A 258 10.17 -1.65 -6.67
N ALA A 259 10.27 -2.95 -6.95
CA ALA A 259 9.70 -3.59 -8.13
C ALA A 259 8.16 -3.61 -8.09
N PHE A 260 7.61 -3.85 -6.90
CA PHE A 260 6.16 -3.84 -6.67
C PHE A 260 5.56 -2.46 -7.00
N GLY A 261 6.12 -1.36 -6.48
CA GLY A 261 5.66 0.00 -6.76
C GLY A 261 5.69 0.35 -8.25
N LEU A 262 6.75 -0.04 -8.96
CA LEU A 262 6.88 0.24 -10.39
C LEU A 262 5.86 -0.52 -11.25
N PHE A 263 5.69 -1.83 -11.01
CA PHE A 263 4.85 -2.70 -11.85
C PHE A 263 3.43 -2.89 -11.30
N SER A 264 3.11 -2.33 -10.14
CA SER A 264 1.79 -2.40 -9.50
C SER A 264 0.62 -2.06 -10.45
N PRO A 265 0.70 -1.07 -11.34
CA PRO A 265 -0.40 -0.81 -12.28
C PRO A 265 -0.62 -1.94 -13.29
N ALA A 266 0.39 -2.75 -13.58
CA ALA A 266 0.34 -3.83 -14.56
C ALA A 266 0.64 -5.19 -13.90
N VAL A 267 -0.28 -5.68 -13.09
CA VAL A 267 -0.18 -6.93 -12.29
C VAL A 267 0.39 -8.09 -13.07
N TRP A 268 0.00 -8.26 -14.35
CA TRP A 268 0.46 -9.34 -15.20
C TRP A 268 1.98 -9.31 -15.46
N ILE A 269 2.59 -8.12 -15.55
CA ILE A 269 4.06 -7.97 -15.68
C ILE A 269 4.74 -8.46 -14.41
N PHE A 270 4.28 -7.97 -13.25
CA PHE A 270 4.85 -8.38 -11.96
C PHE A 270 4.77 -9.90 -11.77
N ARG A 271 3.64 -10.51 -12.16
CA ARG A 271 3.45 -11.96 -12.07
C ARG A 271 4.39 -12.75 -12.98
N ILE A 272 4.75 -12.24 -14.15
CA ILE A 272 5.79 -12.83 -15.02
C ILE A 272 7.17 -12.71 -14.34
N LEU A 273 7.52 -11.48 -13.91
CA LEU A 273 8.83 -11.19 -13.31
C LEU A 273 9.09 -12.01 -12.05
N THR A 274 8.09 -12.18 -11.17
CA THR A 274 8.23 -12.97 -9.93
C THR A 274 8.42 -14.47 -10.17
N ARG A 275 8.15 -14.97 -11.38
CA ARG A 275 8.41 -16.36 -11.78
C ARG A 275 9.76 -16.56 -12.47
N MET A 276 10.43 -15.46 -12.85
CA MET A 276 11.77 -15.53 -13.44
C MET A 276 12.83 -15.65 -12.32
N PRO A 277 13.64 -16.70 -12.28
CA PRO A 277 14.48 -17.02 -11.11
C PRO A 277 15.42 -15.89 -10.69
N ILE A 278 16.11 -15.26 -11.64
CA ILE A 278 17.11 -14.21 -11.37
C ILE A 278 16.42 -12.93 -10.85
N ILE A 279 15.34 -12.50 -11.50
CA ILE A 279 14.65 -11.23 -11.17
C ILE A 279 13.94 -11.34 -9.83
N SER A 280 13.43 -12.51 -9.48
CA SER A 280 12.66 -12.74 -8.25
C SER A 280 13.49 -13.14 -7.03
N ALA A 281 14.82 -13.20 -7.15
CA ALA A 281 15.68 -13.76 -6.09
C ALA A 281 15.51 -13.03 -4.74
N ASP A 282 15.58 -11.69 -4.74
CA ASP A 282 15.45 -10.91 -3.50
C ASP A 282 14.02 -10.95 -2.94
N TYR A 283 13.00 -10.93 -3.81
CA TYR A 283 11.61 -11.11 -3.39
C TYR A 283 11.40 -12.48 -2.73
N LYS A 284 11.91 -13.56 -3.33
CA LYS A 284 11.82 -14.92 -2.77
C LYS A 284 12.56 -15.04 -1.45
N LYS A 285 13.77 -14.45 -1.33
CA LYS A 285 14.52 -14.39 -0.07
C LYS A 285 13.72 -13.70 1.03
N PHE A 286 13.09 -12.56 0.72
CA PHE A 286 12.25 -11.86 1.67
C PHE A 286 11.04 -12.69 2.11
N VAL A 287 10.31 -13.28 1.16
CA VAL A 287 9.16 -14.16 1.47
C VAL A 287 9.58 -15.36 2.33
N SER A 288 10.69 -16.03 1.96
CA SER A 288 11.22 -17.15 2.73
C SER A 288 11.66 -16.73 4.14
N TRP A 289 12.24 -15.53 4.27
CA TRP A 289 12.59 -14.99 5.58
C TRP A 289 11.35 -14.78 6.45
N CYS A 290 10.28 -14.13 5.92
CA CYS A 290 9.02 -13.93 6.64
C CYS A 290 8.41 -15.28 7.08
N GLU A 291 8.42 -16.28 6.19
CA GLU A 291 7.93 -17.62 6.49
C GLU A 291 8.73 -18.28 7.61
N ASN A 292 10.07 -18.22 7.53
CA ASN A 292 10.95 -18.79 8.54
C ASN A 292 10.77 -18.12 9.91
N GLN A 293 10.57 -16.77 9.96
CA GLN A 293 10.27 -16.09 11.22
C GLN A 293 9.00 -16.67 11.87
N MET A 294 7.96 -16.93 11.09
CA MET A 294 6.73 -17.50 11.62
C MET A 294 6.88 -18.96 12.05
N LEU A 295 7.67 -19.76 11.30
CA LEU A 295 7.99 -21.16 11.68
C LEU A 295 8.82 -21.22 12.97
N GLU A 296 9.79 -20.33 13.15
CA GLU A 296 10.52 -20.21 14.40
C GLU A 296 9.60 -19.79 15.55
N ARG A 297 8.75 -18.80 15.30
CA ARG A 297 7.79 -18.33 16.29
C ARG A 297 6.83 -19.43 16.75
N GLN A 298 6.43 -20.37 15.89
CA GLN A 298 5.60 -21.52 16.27
C GLN A 298 6.28 -22.44 17.30
N LYS A 299 7.60 -22.48 17.35
CA LYS A 299 8.39 -23.29 18.29
C LYS A 299 8.59 -22.60 19.64
N MET A 300 8.36 -21.28 19.71
CA MET A 300 8.59 -20.49 20.92
C MET A 300 7.40 -20.60 21.89
N LYS A 301 7.69 -20.78 23.15
CA LYS A 301 6.71 -20.58 24.23
C LYS A 301 6.71 -19.10 24.58
N VAL A 302 5.53 -18.49 24.63
CA VAL A 302 5.34 -17.08 25.02
C VAL A 302 4.43 -17.02 26.25
N GLU A 303 4.80 -16.17 27.19
CA GLU A 303 4.01 -15.96 28.41
C GLU A 303 2.72 -15.22 28.11
N LYS A 304 2.79 -14.18 27.26
CA LYS A 304 1.63 -13.39 26.82
C LYS A 304 1.43 -13.52 25.32
N PRO A 305 0.19 -13.75 24.85
CA PRO A 305 -0.09 -13.82 23.43
C PRO A 305 0.32 -12.53 22.71
N ASP A 306 0.97 -12.68 21.57
CA ASP A 306 1.27 -11.64 20.60
C ASP A 306 0.42 -11.81 19.34
N ILE A 307 0.61 -10.97 18.31
CA ILE A 307 -0.17 -11.05 17.06
C ILE A 307 -0.02 -12.42 16.41
N ALA A 308 1.22 -12.96 16.37
CA ALA A 308 1.46 -14.29 15.79
C ALA A 308 0.72 -15.40 16.53
N SER A 309 0.60 -15.32 17.85
CA SER A 309 -0.13 -16.32 18.65
C SER A 309 -1.58 -16.50 18.16
N TRP A 310 -2.24 -15.40 17.83
CA TRP A 310 -3.61 -15.44 17.33
C TRP A 310 -3.71 -16.00 15.91
N LEU A 311 -2.71 -15.75 15.06
CA LEU A 311 -2.65 -16.27 13.70
C LEU A 311 -2.34 -17.78 13.68
N ILE A 312 -1.40 -18.22 14.51
CA ILE A 312 -0.94 -19.60 14.61
C ILE A 312 -2.04 -20.50 15.21
N ASN A 313 -2.69 -20.03 16.27
CA ASN A 313 -3.71 -20.80 17.00
C ASN A 313 -5.12 -20.67 16.39
N SER A 314 -5.28 -19.99 15.25
CA SER A 314 -6.57 -19.89 14.57
C SER A 314 -6.94 -21.20 13.86
N PRO A 315 -8.24 -21.51 13.73
CA PRO A 315 -8.68 -22.66 12.95
C PRO A 315 -8.14 -22.61 11.52
N PRO A 316 -7.77 -23.77 10.93
CA PRO A 316 -7.29 -23.84 9.56
C PRO A 316 -8.36 -23.33 8.58
N LEU A 317 -7.94 -22.68 7.52
CA LEU A 317 -8.81 -22.14 6.48
C LEU A 317 -9.15 -23.18 5.40
N SER A 318 -8.31 -24.21 5.27
CA SER A 318 -8.42 -25.29 4.30
C SER A 318 -7.96 -26.62 4.92
N ASP A 319 -8.46 -27.72 4.40
CA ASP A 319 -7.96 -29.07 4.72
C ASP A 319 -6.57 -29.33 4.09
N ASP A 320 -6.19 -28.54 3.09
CA ASP A 320 -4.87 -28.61 2.46
C ASP A 320 -3.81 -27.86 3.32
N PRO A 321 -2.80 -28.58 3.86
CA PRO A 321 -1.72 -27.98 4.65
C PRO A 321 -0.93 -26.92 3.88
N PHE A 322 -0.76 -27.08 2.56
CA PHE A 322 -0.07 -26.11 1.71
C PHE A 322 -0.80 -24.74 1.70
N VAL A 323 -2.12 -24.75 1.56
CA VAL A 323 -2.94 -23.53 1.58
C VAL A 323 -2.81 -22.82 2.92
N ASN A 324 -2.88 -23.55 4.04
CA ASN A 324 -2.74 -22.97 5.38
C ASN A 324 -1.33 -22.37 5.59
N ARG A 325 -0.29 -23.02 5.08
CA ARG A 325 1.09 -22.50 5.09
C ARG A 325 1.22 -21.21 4.27
N MET A 326 0.60 -21.13 3.08
CA MET A 326 0.60 -19.90 2.26
C MET A 326 -0.13 -18.74 2.95
N TRP A 327 -1.21 -19.02 3.68
CA TRP A 327 -1.87 -18.01 4.50
C TRP A 327 -0.98 -17.51 5.63
N LEU A 328 -0.33 -18.40 6.36
CA LEU A 328 0.51 -18.00 7.48
C LEU A 328 1.73 -17.19 7.02
N ALA A 329 2.37 -17.61 5.93
CA ALA A 329 3.48 -16.89 5.31
C ALA A 329 3.05 -15.51 4.78
N GLY A 330 1.86 -15.44 4.16
CA GLY A 330 1.31 -14.20 3.66
C GLY A 330 0.92 -13.21 4.77
N ASP A 331 0.32 -13.71 5.83
CA ASP A 331 -0.01 -12.90 7.01
C ASP A 331 1.25 -12.44 7.75
N SER A 332 2.30 -13.27 7.84
CA SER A 332 3.61 -12.89 8.36
C SER A 332 4.19 -11.68 7.61
N ARG A 333 4.19 -11.77 6.27
CA ARG A 333 4.60 -10.64 5.42
C ARG A 333 3.73 -9.40 5.62
N LEU A 334 2.41 -9.59 5.73
CA LEU A 334 1.46 -8.50 5.94
C LEU A 334 1.74 -7.73 7.22
N ILE A 335 2.03 -8.42 8.34
CA ILE A 335 2.30 -7.78 9.63
C ILE A 335 3.50 -6.86 9.51
N ILE A 336 4.60 -7.37 8.95
CA ILE A 336 5.84 -6.58 8.81
C ILE A 336 5.61 -5.36 7.91
N VAL A 337 5.10 -5.57 6.70
CA VAL A 337 4.93 -4.47 5.73
C VAL A 337 3.87 -3.47 6.22
N GLY A 338 2.72 -3.98 6.66
CA GLY A 338 1.59 -3.13 7.02
C GLY A 338 1.77 -2.37 8.34
N GLY A 339 2.49 -2.95 9.30
CA GLY A 339 2.67 -2.36 10.63
C GLY A 339 3.88 -1.44 10.74
N SER A 340 4.95 -1.69 9.98
CA SER A 340 6.20 -0.95 10.15
C SER A 340 6.25 0.32 9.28
N ASP A 341 6.20 0.20 7.96
CA ASP A 341 6.38 1.33 7.05
C ASP A 341 5.36 2.45 7.27
N THR A 342 4.11 2.09 7.55
CA THR A 342 3.02 3.08 7.69
C THR A 342 3.13 3.91 8.97
N THR A 343 3.53 3.28 10.08
CA THR A 343 3.75 3.96 11.36
C THR A 343 4.99 4.84 11.28
N ALA A 344 6.09 4.33 10.70
CA ALA A 344 7.31 5.11 10.46
C ALA A 344 7.04 6.35 9.59
N ALA A 345 6.27 6.19 8.51
CA ALA A 345 5.90 7.31 7.64
C ALA A 345 5.06 8.36 8.40
N THR A 346 4.08 7.92 9.18
CA THR A 346 3.25 8.83 9.99
C THR A 346 4.10 9.62 10.98
N LEU A 347 4.96 8.95 11.75
CA LEU A 347 5.86 9.61 12.71
C LEU A 347 6.80 10.59 12.02
N THR A 348 7.41 10.20 10.91
CA THR A 348 8.33 11.06 10.17
C THR A 348 7.64 12.35 9.70
N PHE A 349 6.43 12.25 9.14
CA PHE A 349 5.68 13.44 8.73
C PHE A 349 5.17 14.26 9.91
N VAL A 350 4.79 13.64 11.03
CA VAL A 350 4.47 14.38 12.27
C VAL A 350 5.66 15.24 12.69
N PHE A 351 6.87 14.66 12.78
CA PHE A 351 8.05 15.42 13.20
C PHE A 351 8.56 16.40 12.14
N HIS A 352 8.35 16.13 10.85
CA HIS A 352 8.57 17.12 9.79
C HIS A 352 7.72 18.37 10.02
N TYR A 353 6.41 18.22 10.27
CA TYR A 353 5.53 19.35 10.49
C TYR A 353 5.80 20.05 11.83
N LEU A 354 6.13 19.32 12.87
CA LEU A 354 6.51 19.91 14.15
C LEU A 354 7.80 20.73 14.05
N ALA A 355 8.79 20.28 13.28
CA ALA A 355 10.01 21.05 13.02
C ALA A 355 9.72 22.29 12.18
N LYS A 356 8.79 22.20 11.22
CA LYS A 356 8.38 23.30 10.34
C LYS A 356 7.52 24.34 11.04
N TYR A 357 6.71 23.91 12.02
CA TYR A 357 5.77 24.75 12.78
C TYR A 357 6.02 24.65 14.30
N PRO A 358 7.10 25.26 14.84
CA PRO A 358 7.48 25.10 16.24
C PRO A 358 6.41 25.53 17.25
N ALA A 359 5.50 26.42 16.86
CA ALA A 359 4.37 26.83 17.69
C ALA A 359 3.46 25.65 18.06
N GLU A 360 3.35 24.66 17.21
CA GLU A 360 2.54 23.46 17.49
C GLU A 360 3.16 22.59 18.59
N ILE A 361 4.50 22.58 18.70
CA ILE A 361 5.19 21.90 19.82
C ILE A 361 4.83 22.56 21.16
N LEU A 362 4.77 23.90 21.20
CA LEU A 362 4.40 24.62 22.43
C LEU A 362 2.97 24.29 22.87
N LYS A 363 2.03 24.20 21.92
CA LYS A 363 0.64 23.79 22.19
C LYS A 363 0.57 22.36 22.69
N LEU A 364 1.31 21.42 22.07
CA LEU A 364 1.40 20.03 22.54
C LEU A 364 1.91 19.94 23.96
N ARG A 365 2.96 20.67 24.30
CA ARG A 365 3.53 20.69 25.66
C ARG A 365 2.54 21.20 26.69
N LYS A 366 1.83 22.28 26.38
CA LYS A 366 0.79 22.83 27.24
C LYS A 366 -0.32 21.80 27.48
N GLU A 367 -0.71 21.06 26.46
CA GLU A 367 -1.71 19.99 26.57
C GLU A 367 -1.21 18.82 27.41
N LEU A 368 0.09 18.52 27.34
CA LEU A 368 0.75 17.42 28.06
C LEU A 368 1.15 17.76 29.50
N GLU A 369 1.04 19.02 29.96
CA GLU A 369 1.47 19.45 31.30
C GLU A 369 0.85 18.62 32.43
N ASN A 370 -0.42 18.20 32.27
CA ASN A 370 -1.15 17.43 33.26
C ASN A 370 -1.12 15.92 33.01
N VAL A 371 -0.33 15.45 32.04
CA VAL A 371 -0.19 14.03 31.70
C VAL A 371 1.10 13.48 32.30
N ASN A 372 0.98 12.48 33.15
CA ASN A 372 2.16 11.77 33.65
C ASN A 372 2.72 10.86 32.53
N ILE A 373 3.70 11.38 31.79
CA ILE A 373 4.35 10.68 30.66
C ILE A 373 5.08 9.39 31.09
N ASN A 374 5.38 9.25 32.40
CA ASN A 374 6.07 8.08 32.95
C ASN A 374 5.11 7.04 33.55
N ASP A 375 3.81 7.34 33.62
CA ASP A 375 2.79 6.39 34.04
C ASP A 375 2.36 5.52 32.85
N ASN A 376 3.07 4.41 32.66
CA ASN A 376 2.87 3.55 31.52
C ASN A 376 1.49 2.87 31.50
N GLU A 377 0.79 2.74 32.64
CA GLU A 377 -0.54 2.13 32.70
C GLU A 377 -1.66 3.09 32.28
N ALA A 378 -1.56 4.37 32.67
CA ALA A 378 -2.56 5.38 32.34
C ALA A 378 -2.27 6.15 31.04
N LEU A 379 -1.03 6.07 30.51
CA LEU A 379 -0.55 6.92 29.43
C LEU A 379 -1.45 6.88 28.18
N GLN A 380 -1.79 5.71 27.71
CA GLN A 380 -2.58 5.57 26.48
C GLN A 380 -4.00 6.11 26.62
N SER A 381 -4.60 5.92 27.78
CA SER A 381 -5.92 6.48 28.08
C SER A 381 -5.87 8.02 28.04
N ALA A 382 -4.85 8.62 28.67
CA ALA A 382 -4.66 10.06 28.69
C ALA A 382 -4.41 10.62 27.28
N LEU A 383 -3.49 10.02 26.51
CA LEU A 383 -3.10 10.51 25.18
C LEU A 383 -4.23 10.39 24.14
N ARG A 384 -5.14 9.42 24.29
CA ARG A 384 -6.24 9.21 23.36
C ARG A 384 -7.19 10.40 23.26
N ASP A 385 -7.38 11.09 24.38
CA ASP A 385 -8.39 12.13 24.50
C ASP A 385 -7.81 13.56 24.37
N LEU A 386 -6.50 13.69 24.03
CA LEU A 386 -5.84 14.98 23.83
C LEU A 386 -6.16 15.55 22.44
N PRO A 387 -6.93 16.65 22.35
CA PRO A 387 -7.42 17.14 21.06
C PRO A 387 -6.32 17.67 20.16
N HIS A 388 -5.32 18.39 20.69
CA HIS A 388 -4.25 18.94 19.84
C HIS A 388 -3.29 17.88 19.36
N LEU A 389 -2.90 16.92 20.23
CA LEU A 389 -2.07 15.78 19.83
C LEU A 389 -2.72 14.99 18.69
N ASN A 390 -4.01 14.67 18.84
CA ASN A 390 -4.75 13.96 17.81
C ASN A 390 -4.95 14.83 16.55
N GLY A 391 -5.10 16.14 16.69
CA GLY A 391 -5.15 17.10 15.60
C GLY A 391 -3.88 17.09 14.76
N VAL A 392 -2.71 17.16 15.39
CA VAL A 392 -1.39 17.09 14.74
C VAL A 392 -1.24 15.77 13.94
N ILE A 393 -1.59 14.63 14.56
CA ILE A 393 -1.50 13.32 13.93
C ILE A 393 -2.45 13.22 12.73
N ASN A 394 -3.70 13.64 12.89
CA ASN A 394 -4.69 13.59 11.83
C ASN A 394 -4.31 14.50 10.66
N GLU A 395 -3.74 15.67 10.94
CA GLU A 395 -3.32 16.60 9.91
C GLU A 395 -2.11 16.09 9.11
N ALA A 396 -1.15 15.46 9.79
CA ALA A 396 -0.05 14.77 9.13
C ALA A 396 -0.55 13.63 8.23
N LEU A 397 -1.49 12.80 8.73
CA LEU A 397 -2.14 11.74 7.96
C LEU A 397 -2.96 12.26 6.78
N ARG A 398 -3.60 13.42 6.90
CA ARG A 398 -4.35 14.05 5.81
C ARG A 398 -3.43 14.50 4.69
N LEU A 399 -2.36 15.22 5.05
CA LEU A 399 -1.41 15.76 4.07
C LEU A 399 -0.53 14.67 3.47
N ASN A 400 -0.05 13.74 4.28
CA ASN A 400 0.88 12.70 3.85
C ASN A 400 0.40 11.31 4.29
N PRO A 401 -0.71 10.81 3.69
CA PRO A 401 -1.21 9.49 4.03
C PRO A 401 -0.19 8.40 3.64
N PRO A 402 0.06 7.41 4.53
CA PRO A 402 1.02 6.33 4.24
C PRO A 402 0.67 5.46 3.03
N VAL A 403 -0.59 5.47 2.60
CA VAL A 403 -1.06 4.82 1.35
C VAL A 403 -1.66 5.90 0.44
N PRO A 404 -0.80 6.65 -0.28
CA PRO A 404 -1.21 7.91 -0.90
C PRO A 404 -2.10 7.74 -2.15
N SER A 405 -1.89 6.68 -2.93
CA SER A 405 -2.64 6.42 -4.17
C SER A 405 -4.02 5.77 -3.95
N GLY A 406 -4.33 5.36 -2.72
CA GLY A 406 -5.60 4.70 -2.39
C GLY A 406 -5.65 3.20 -2.66
N LEU A 407 -6.78 2.57 -2.35
CA LEU A 407 -6.99 1.13 -2.37
C LEU A 407 -7.95 0.72 -3.48
N GLN A 408 -7.51 -0.16 -4.37
CA GLN A 408 -8.26 -0.57 -5.54
C GLN A 408 -9.46 -1.47 -5.20
N ARG A 409 -10.61 -1.16 -5.80
CA ARG A 409 -11.83 -1.97 -5.71
C ARG A 409 -12.35 -2.27 -7.11
N MET A 410 -13.16 -3.31 -7.20
CA MET A 410 -13.93 -3.65 -8.40
C MET A 410 -15.39 -3.30 -8.16
N THR A 411 -16.00 -2.60 -9.09
CA THR A 411 -17.44 -2.33 -9.06
C THR A 411 -18.24 -3.62 -9.20
N PRO A 412 -19.43 -3.73 -8.59
CA PRO A 412 -20.31 -4.88 -8.78
C PRO A 412 -20.73 -5.02 -10.25
N ALA A 413 -21.26 -6.19 -10.64
CA ALA A 413 -21.57 -6.47 -12.05
C ALA A 413 -22.61 -5.49 -12.65
N GLU A 414 -23.57 -5.08 -11.83
CA GLU A 414 -24.62 -4.10 -12.17
C GLU A 414 -24.09 -2.67 -12.32
N GLY A 415 -22.87 -2.41 -11.87
CA GLY A 415 -22.32 -1.05 -11.83
C GLY A 415 -22.54 -0.36 -10.47
N LEU A 416 -22.21 0.91 -10.39
CA LEU A 416 -22.30 1.73 -9.19
C LEU A 416 -22.72 3.14 -9.53
N ASP A 417 -23.78 3.63 -8.88
CA ASP A 417 -24.25 5.00 -9.06
C ASP A 417 -23.64 5.91 -7.99
N ILE A 418 -22.99 7.01 -8.42
CA ILE A 418 -22.39 8.03 -7.57
C ILE A 418 -22.99 9.37 -8.01
N GLY A 419 -23.94 9.91 -7.25
CA GLY A 419 -24.70 11.08 -7.67
C GLY A 419 -25.35 10.84 -9.04
N ASN A 420 -25.02 11.68 -10.01
CA ASN A 420 -25.53 11.58 -11.39
C ASN A 420 -24.63 10.73 -12.33
N HIS A 421 -23.60 10.08 -11.79
CA HIS A 421 -22.65 9.29 -12.57
C HIS A 421 -22.91 7.79 -12.38
N HIS A 422 -23.24 7.09 -13.46
CA HIS A 422 -23.27 5.63 -13.48
C HIS A 422 -21.91 5.08 -13.86
N LEU A 423 -21.26 4.39 -12.94
CA LEU A 423 -20.01 3.64 -13.21
C LEU A 423 -20.34 2.25 -13.72
N PRO A 424 -19.78 1.82 -14.85
CA PRO A 424 -19.98 0.46 -15.35
C PRO A 424 -19.53 -0.61 -14.34
N GLY A 425 -20.17 -1.77 -14.41
CA GLY A 425 -19.77 -2.92 -13.61
C GLY A 425 -18.42 -3.51 -14.02
N LEU A 426 -17.78 -4.24 -13.10
CA LEU A 426 -16.53 -4.96 -13.32
C LEU A 426 -15.38 -4.07 -13.85
N ILE A 427 -15.30 -2.84 -13.35
CA ILE A 427 -14.15 -1.96 -13.56
C ILE A 427 -13.40 -1.75 -12.24
N THR A 428 -12.12 -1.46 -12.34
CA THR A 428 -11.32 -1.06 -11.17
C THR A 428 -11.58 0.41 -10.86
N VAL A 429 -11.86 0.70 -9.59
CA VAL A 429 -12.05 2.06 -9.06
C VAL A 429 -11.22 2.25 -7.79
N PHE A 430 -10.76 3.46 -7.52
CA PHE A 430 -10.09 3.80 -6.28
C PHE A 430 -10.16 5.31 -6.01
N VAL A 431 -10.09 5.68 -4.73
CA VAL A 431 -10.04 7.08 -4.27
C VAL A 431 -8.63 7.38 -3.78
N PRO A 432 -7.89 8.29 -4.43
CA PRO A 432 -6.52 8.61 -4.05
C PRO A 432 -6.51 9.51 -2.80
N SER A 433 -6.05 8.94 -1.67
CA SER A 433 -6.07 9.63 -0.36
C SER A 433 -5.27 10.92 -0.36
N TYR A 434 -4.14 10.97 -1.07
CA TYR A 434 -3.30 12.16 -1.21
C TYR A 434 -4.03 13.31 -1.93
N VAL A 435 -4.81 12.99 -2.95
CA VAL A 435 -5.62 13.97 -3.70
C VAL A 435 -6.79 14.44 -2.84
N MET A 436 -7.49 13.52 -2.20
CA MET A 436 -8.62 13.84 -1.33
C MET A 436 -8.23 14.73 -0.16
N GLY A 437 -7.07 14.45 0.47
CA GLY A 437 -6.54 15.27 1.55
C GLY A 437 -6.23 16.72 1.15
N ARG A 438 -6.11 17.00 -0.16
CA ARG A 438 -5.83 18.32 -0.74
C ARG A 438 -6.99 18.93 -1.52
N SER A 439 -8.19 18.40 -1.33
CA SER A 439 -9.40 18.87 -2.00
C SER A 439 -10.00 20.09 -1.30
N GLU A 440 -10.20 21.18 -2.00
CA GLU A 440 -10.91 22.39 -1.51
C GLU A 440 -12.39 22.13 -1.22
N GLU A 441 -12.95 21.11 -1.86
CA GLU A 441 -14.33 20.66 -1.58
C GLU A 441 -14.42 19.99 -0.18
N CYS A 442 -13.32 19.34 0.26
CA CYS A 442 -13.30 18.61 1.52
C CYS A 442 -12.75 19.44 2.67
N TYR A 443 -11.79 20.33 2.41
CA TYR A 443 -11.06 21.07 3.43
C TYR A 443 -10.88 22.54 3.03
N GLU A 444 -11.03 23.44 3.99
CA GLU A 444 -10.59 24.82 3.86
C GLU A 444 -9.07 24.90 3.99
N GLN A 445 -8.39 25.71 3.17
CA GLN A 445 -6.93 25.80 3.12
C GLN A 445 -6.27 24.40 3.07
N PRO A 446 -6.53 23.61 2.03
CA PRO A 446 -6.22 22.17 2.03
C PRO A 446 -4.71 21.86 1.96
N TYR A 447 -3.86 22.83 1.65
CA TYR A 447 -2.40 22.67 1.58
C TYR A 447 -1.68 23.07 2.87
N GLU A 448 -2.38 23.76 3.78
CA GLU A 448 -1.82 24.22 5.05
C GLU A 448 -1.93 23.15 6.12
N PHE A 449 -0.94 23.13 7.03
CA PHE A 449 -0.94 22.26 8.21
C PHE A 449 -1.63 22.98 9.36
N ILE A 450 -2.88 22.65 9.62
CA ILE A 450 -3.73 23.29 10.63
C ILE A 450 -4.37 22.21 11.53
N PRO A 451 -3.70 21.80 12.63
CA PRO A 451 -4.22 20.81 13.56
C PRO A 451 -5.58 21.17 14.17
N GLU A 452 -5.85 22.47 14.33
CA GLU A 452 -7.07 23.00 14.92
C GLU A 452 -8.33 22.61 14.17
N ARG A 453 -8.25 22.31 12.86
CA ARG A 453 -9.42 21.84 12.07
C ARG A 453 -10.06 20.57 12.64
N TRP A 454 -9.32 19.81 13.44
CA TRP A 454 -9.78 18.55 14.00
C TRP A 454 -10.49 18.70 15.35
N TYR A 455 -10.40 19.87 16.00
CA TYR A 455 -10.99 20.05 17.33
C TYR A 455 -11.60 21.44 17.58
N SER A 456 -10.90 22.55 17.33
CA SER A 456 -11.37 23.90 17.67
C SER A 456 -11.91 24.71 16.48
N LYS A 457 -11.62 24.25 15.23
CA LYS A 457 -12.09 24.85 13.98
C LYS A 457 -12.72 23.79 13.06
N PRO A 458 -13.72 23.02 13.55
CA PRO A 458 -14.28 21.89 12.80
C PRO A 458 -14.97 22.28 11.48
N GLU A 459 -15.38 23.56 11.32
CA GLU A 459 -15.93 24.13 10.10
C GLU A 459 -14.95 24.08 8.91
N MET A 460 -13.64 24.04 9.17
CA MET A 460 -12.61 23.89 8.14
C MET A 460 -12.60 22.49 7.51
N VAL A 461 -13.27 21.51 8.11
CA VAL A 461 -13.47 20.17 7.55
C VAL A 461 -14.88 20.09 6.98
N LYS A 462 -15.03 20.44 5.72
CA LYS A 462 -16.33 20.46 5.00
C LYS A 462 -16.91 19.06 4.80
N ARG A 463 -16.05 18.05 4.60
CA ARG A 463 -16.41 16.64 4.34
C ARG A 463 -15.58 15.72 5.24
N LYS A 464 -16.12 15.37 6.42
CA LYS A 464 -15.47 14.46 7.38
C LYS A 464 -15.29 13.04 6.83
N ASP A 465 -16.20 12.60 6.01
CA ASP A 465 -16.19 11.30 5.33
C ASP A 465 -15.04 11.15 4.31
N ALA A 466 -14.44 12.27 3.87
CA ALA A 466 -13.25 12.25 3.01
C ALA A 466 -11.96 11.85 3.73
N PHE A 467 -11.95 11.85 5.07
CA PHE A 467 -10.77 11.48 5.86
C PHE A 467 -10.76 9.99 6.19
N ILE A 468 -10.12 9.20 5.33
CA ILE A 468 -10.07 7.73 5.45
C ILE A 468 -8.62 7.18 5.43
N PRO A 469 -7.68 7.69 6.23
CA PRO A 469 -6.28 7.22 6.19
C PRO A 469 -6.15 5.74 6.57
N PHE A 470 -7.14 5.18 7.27
CA PHE A 470 -7.24 3.77 7.66
C PHE A 470 -8.28 2.99 6.86
N SER A 471 -8.75 3.53 5.71
CA SER A 471 -9.87 3.01 4.94
C SER A 471 -11.16 2.88 5.78
N ALA A 472 -12.20 2.26 5.23
CA ALA A 472 -13.50 2.10 5.89
C ALA A 472 -14.08 0.71 5.64
N GLY A 473 -15.17 0.38 6.35
CA GLY A 473 -15.97 -0.84 6.17
C GLY A 473 -15.21 -2.14 6.45
N ALA A 474 -15.63 -3.20 5.76
CA ALA A 474 -15.12 -4.55 5.99
C ALA A 474 -13.61 -4.71 5.73
N TYR A 475 -13.04 -3.86 4.91
CA TYR A 475 -11.62 -3.88 4.57
C TYR A 475 -10.82 -2.75 5.24
N SER A 476 -11.36 -2.14 6.30
CA SER A 476 -10.66 -1.14 7.11
C SER A 476 -9.41 -1.72 7.77
N CYS A 477 -8.44 -0.83 8.05
CA CYS A 477 -7.19 -1.20 8.70
C CYS A 477 -7.44 -1.79 10.08
N ILE A 478 -7.00 -3.03 10.29
CA ILE A 478 -7.11 -3.73 11.59
C ILE A 478 -6.14 -3.14 12.62
N GLY A 479 -4.97 -2.65 12.18
CA GLY A 479 -3.93 -2.09 13.03
C GLY A 479 -4.16 -0.62 13.44
N LYS A 480 -5.29 0.01 13.07
CA LYS A 480 -5.55 1.44 13.34
C LYS A 480 -5.25 1.85 14.78
N GLN A 481 -5.77 1.09 15.75
CA GLN A 481 -5.63 1.45 17.16
C GLN A 481 -4.18 1.31 17.65
N LEU A 482 -3.49 0.24 17.22
CA LEU A 482 -2.07 0.03 17.53
C LEU A 482 -1.21 1.15 16.94
N ALA A 483 -1.39 1.48 15.66
CA ALA A 483 -0.64 2.54 15.00
C ALA A 483 -0.86 3.91 15.68
N LEU A 484 -2.10 4.25 16.04
CA LEU A 484 -2.38 5.50 16.77
C LEU A 484 -1.78 5.49 18.18
N GLN A 485 -1.75 4.34 18.86
CA GLN A 485 -1.09 4.18 20.15
C GLN A 485 0.41 4.44 20.04
N GLU A 486 1.08 3.84 19.05
CA GLU A 486 2.49 4.06 18.78
C GLU A 486 2.81 5.53 18.46
N VAL A 487 2.06 6.13 17.54
CA VAL A 487 2.31 7.52 17.11
C VAL A 487 2.08 8.51 18.24
N ARG A 488 1.01 8.35 19.03
CA ARG A 488 0.75 9.21 20.19
C ARG A 488 1.86 9.12 21.24
N THR A 489 2.27 7.89 21.59
CA THR A 489 3.31 7.64 22.61
C THR A 489 4.64 8.26 22.21
N VAL A 490 5.11 8.00 21.00
CA VAL A 490 6.38 8.52 20.49
C VAL A 490 6.34 10.05 20.42
N THR A 491 5.26 10.61 19.87
CA THR A 491 5.12 12.07 19.75
C THR A 491 5.15 12.72 21.11
N ALA A 492 4.33 12.25 22.06
CA ALA A 492 4.26 12.82 23.41
C ALA A 492 5.60 12.73 24.15
N LYS A 493 6.25 11.56 24.16
CA LYS A 493 7.54 11.37 24.83
C LYS A 493 8.65 12.23 24.24
N LEU A 494 8.75 12.33 22.90
CA LEU A 494 9.80 13.12 22.25
C LEU A 494 9.60 14.63 22.42
N VAL A 495 8.38 15.16 22.22
CA VAL A 495 8.13 16.61 22.38
C VAL A 495 8.26 17.11 23.82
N THR A 496 8.06 16.22 24.80
CA THR A 496 8.27 16.54 26.22
C THR A 496 9.74 16.61 26.57
N LYS A 497 10.57 15.73 26.01
CA LYS A 497 11.99 15.60 26.36
C LYS A 497 12.92 16.48 25.53
N PHE A 498 12.52 16.85 24.28
CA PHE A 498 13.41 17.53 23.34
C PHE A 498 12.75 18.75 22.70
N ASP A 499 13.53 19.76 22.40
CA ASP A 499 13.23 20.75 21.39
C ASP A 499 13.59 20.18 20.02
N VAL A 500 12.66 20.28 19.06
CA VAL A 500 12.80 19.68 17.74
C VAL A 500 12.88 20.78 16.70
N SER A 501 13.89 20.70 15.84
CA SER A 501 14.08 21.60 14.73
C SER A 501 14.70 20.88 13.53
N PHE A 502 14.62 21.46 12.36
CA PHE A 502 15.42 21.00 11.24
C PHE A 502 16.91 21.11 11.55
N ALA A 503 17.69 20.16 11.07
CA ALA A 503 19.15 20.23 11.11
C ALA A 503 19.66 21.40 10.26
N PRO A 504 20.88 21.93 10.51
CA PRO A 504 21.45 22.98 9.66
C PRO A 504 21.48 22.57 8.18
N GLY A 505 20.87 23.40 7.32
CA GLY A 505 20.75 23.13 5.88
C GLY A 505 19.61 22.21 5.46
N GLU A 506 18.80 21.71 6.38
CA GLU A 506 17.59 20.92 6.12
C GLU A 506 16.35 21.83 6.18
N ASP A 507 15.38 21.60 5.29
CA ASP A 507 14.07 22.29 5.26
C ASP A 507 12.89 21.34 5.03
N GLY A 508 13.17 20.05 4.95
CA GLY A 508 12.19 18.99 4.66
C GLY A 508 11.92 18.74 3.17
N THR A 509 12.59 19.46 2.28
CA THR A 509 12.41 19.30 0.82
C THR A 509 12.81 17.89 0.38
N THR A 510 13.95 17.37 0.86
CA THR A 510 14.43 16.02 0.53
C THR A 510 13.39 14.96 0.90
N LEU A 511 12.80 15.03 2.10
CA LEU A 511 11.73 14.13 2.50
C LEU A 511 10.55 14.19 1.51
N MET A 512 10.10 15.39 1.14
CA MET A 512 8.92 15.59 0.29
C MET A 512 9.15 15.18 -1.17
N GLU A 513 10.36 15.34 -1.68
CA GLU A 513 10.68 15.03 -3.08
C GLU A 513 11.09 13.59 -3.30
N GLU A 514 11.86 13.01 -2.39
CA GLU A 514 12.42 11.67 -2.52
C GLU A 514 11.54 10.56 -1.96
N SER A 515 10.50 10.91 -1.17
CA SER A 515 9.53 9.89 -0.73
C SER A 515 8.79 9.29 -1.91
N LYS A 516 8.72 7.95 -1.93
CA LYS A 516 8.20 7.18 -3.05
C LYS A 516 6.90 6.47 -2.67
N ASP A 517 6.00 6.40 -3.62
CA ASP A 517 4.76 5.63 -3.55
C ASP A 517 5.01 4.22 -4.13
N ILE A 518 5.25 3.27 -3.25
CA ILE A 518 5.47 1.87 -3.59
C ILE A 518 4.34 0.97 -3.07
N PHE A 519 3.13 1.51 -2.98
CA PHE A 519 1.93 1.12 -2.26
C PHE A 519 1.87 1.73 -0.86
N THR A 520 2.83 1.47 0.01
CA THR A 520 3.14 2.30 1.18
C THR A 520 4.16 3.38 0.78
N THR A 521 4.33 4.38 1.63
CA THR A 521 5.34 5.42 1.38
C THR A 521 6.72 4.93 1.82
N GLU A 522 7.65 4.77 0.86
CA GLU A 522 9.09 4.69 1.14
C GLU A 522 9.60 6.10 1.40
N LEU A 523 10.13 6.34 2.59
CA LEU A 523 10.52 7.69 3.03
C LEU A 523 11.83 8.17 2.41
N GLY A 524 11.88 9.43 2.02
CA GLY A 524 13.12 10.19 1.84
C GLY A 524 13.80 10.48 3.18
N ASP A 525 15.04 10.92 3.15
CA ASP A 525 15.79 11.30 4.34
C ASP A 525 15.21 12.60 4.95
N LEU A 526 15.16 12.66 6.29
CA LEU A 526 14.80 13.84 7.06
C LEU A 526 15.80 14.02 8.20
N PHE A 527 16.60 15.06 8.15
CA PHE A 527 17.56 15.36 9.20
C PHE A 527 16.99 16.37 10.21
N LEU A 528 16.83 15.91 11.45
CA LEU A 528 16.35 16.74 12.55
C LEU A 528 17.39 16.82 13.66
N THR A 529 17.26 17.87 14.47
CA THR A 529 17.99 18.09 15.71
C THR A 529 17.01 17.98 16.87
N PHE A 530 17.32 17.10 17.83
CA PHE A 530 16.58 16.92 19.08
C PHE A 530 17.45 17.42 20.23
N THR A 531 17.22 18.64 20.65
CA THR A 531 17.99 19.27 21.75
C THR A 531 17.33 18.93 23.09
N PRO A 532 18.06 18.24 24.03
CA PRO A 532 17.50 17.94 25.34
C PRO A 532 17.04 19.19 26.06
N ARG A 533 15.84 19.12 26.65
CA ARG A 533 15.29 20.20 27.48
C ARG A 533 15.83 20.08 28.91
N LYS A 534 16.07 21.22 29.52
CA LYS A 534 16.45 21.34 30.94
C LYS A 534 15.26 21.13 31.87
#